data_f233982b80ab79ce683cf166e49ccd57
#
_entry.id   f233982b80ab79ce683cf166e49ccd57
#
_cell.length_a   1.000
_cell.length_b   1.000
_cell.length_c   1.000
_cell.angle_alpha   90.00
_cell.angle_beta   90.00
_cell.angle_gamma   90.00
#
_symmetry.space_group_name_H-M   'P 1'
#
loop_
_entity.id
_entity.type
_entity.pdbx_description
1 polymer ?
#
loop_
_entity_poly.entity_id
_entity_poly.type
_entity_poly.pdbx_seq_one_letter_code
_entity_poly.pdbx_strand_id
1 'polypeptide(L)'
;MDQKILKALESESIEILRETAAAFRKPVMMYSIGKDSSVLLHLAKKAFYPAPIPFPLLHIDTTWKFREMISFRDEVVAEAGAKLFVHTNKEGVASGANPFTTGISEYTRIMKTVALRQALDEHGFDAAIGGSRRDEEKSRAKERIFSVRD
;
A
#
# COMPACT_ATOMS: atom_id res chain seq x y z
N MET A 1 -16.58 18.75 -5.74
CA MET A 1 -15.71 18.51 -6.91
C MET A 1 -16.55 18.17 -8.13
N ASP A 2 -16.20 18.75 -9.27
CA ASP A 2 -16.88 18.49 -10.52
C ASP A 2 -16.77 17.01 -10.89
N GLN A 3 -17.89 16.42 -11.32
CA GLN A 3 -17.92 15.01 -11.73
C GLN A 3 -17.01 14.70 -12.92
N LYS A 4 -16.83 15.67 -13.82
CA LYS A 4 -15.91 15.51 -14.96
C LYS A 4 -14.46 15.36 -14.48
N ILE A 5 -14.07 16.13 -13.46
CA ILE A 5 -12.73 16.05 -12.87
C ILE A 5 -12.56 14.71 -12.18
N LEU A 6 -13.56 14.25 -11.41
CA LEU A 6 -13.52 12.95 -10.74
C LEU A 6 -13.37 11.79 -11.73
N LYS A 7 -14.12 11.84 -12.84
CA LYS A 7 -14.02 10.80 -13.88
C LYS A 7 -12.67 10.81 -14.56
N ALA A 8 -12.11 12.00 -14.79
CA ALA A 8 -10.78 12.13 -15.40
C ALA A 8 -9.70 11.56 -14.48
N LEU A 9 -9.77 11.85 -13.17
CA LEU A 9 -8.83 11.32 -12.17
C LEU A 9 -8.97 9.81 -12.06
N GLU A 10 -10.19 9.29 -12.08
CA GLU A 10 -10.43 7.85 -12.03
C GLU A 10 -9.83 7.16 -13.25
N SER A 11 -10.09 7.69 -14.45
CA SER A 11 -9.56 7.13 -15.70
C SER A 11 -8.04 7.14 -15.72
N GLU A 12 -7.43 8.22 -15.29
CA GLU A 12 -5.98 8.34 -15.19
C GLU A 12 -5.40 7.29 -14.23
N SER A 13 -6.02 7.14 -13.06
CA SER A 13 -5.58 6.17 -12.06
C SER A 13 -5.69 4.74 -12.57
N ILE A 14 -6.79 4.41 -13.22
CA ILE A 14 -7.00 3.09 -13.81
C ILE A 14 -5.93 2.79 -14.86
N GLU A 15 -5.61 3.76 -15.70
CA GLU A 15 -4.58 3.61 -16.73
C GLU A 15 -3.20 3.40 -16.13
N ILE A 16 -2.87 4.15 -15.07
CA ILE A 16 -1.60 3.98 -14.35
C ILE A 16 -1.49 2.56 -13.76
N LEU A 17 -2.57 2.05 -13.19
CA LEU A 17 -2.58 0.69 -12.63
C LEU A 17 -2.37 -0.37 -13.71
N ARG A 18 -3.02 -0.22 -14.85
CA ARG A 18 -2.86 -1.14 -15.99
C ARG A 18 -1.45 -1.08 -16.55
N GLU A 19 -0.90 0.11 -16.67
CA GLU A 19 0.46 0.34 -17.15
C GLU A 19 1.50 -0.27 -16.20
N THR A 20 1.30 -0.11 -14.90
CA THR A 20 2.18 -0.69 -13.88
C THR A 20 2.17 -2.21 -13.96
N ALA A 21 0.98 -2.82 -14.10
CA ALA A 21 0.87 -4.27 -14.22
C ALA A 21 1.57 -4.80 -15.47
N ALA A 22 1.58 -4.02 -16.55
CA ALA A 22 2.22 -4.40 -17.80
C ALA A 22 3.74 -4.19 -17.78
N ALA A 23 4.20 -3.16 -17.07
CA ALA A 23 5.60 -2.74 -17.08
C ALA A 23 6.49 -3.50 -16.10
N PHE A 24 5.95 -4.00 -15.00
CA PHE A 24 6.72 -4.65 -13.94
C PHE A 24 6.36 -6.12 -13.81
N ARG A 25 7.36 -6.94 -13.45
CA ARG A 25 7.16 -8.39 -13.29
C ARG A 25 6.42 -8.76 -12.03
N LYS A 26 6.76 -8.11 -10.92
CA LYS A 26 6.22 -8.43 -9.61
C LYS A 26 5.80 -7.17 -8.87
N PRO A 27 4.79 -6.45 -9.36
CA PRO A 27 4.29 -5.31 -8.61
C PRO A 27 3.49 -5.77 -7.41
N VAL A 28 3.44 -4.94 -6.38
CA VAL A 28 2.63 -5.16 -5.19
C VAL A 28 1.91 -3.86 -4.85
N MET A 29 0.66 -3.97 -4.39
CA MET A 29 -0.11 -2.80 -3.95
C MET A 29 -0.09 -2.72 -2.43
N MET A 30 0.28 -1.57 -1.90
CA MET A 30 0.25 -1.32 -0.46
C MET A 30 -1.20 -1.20 0.01
N TYR A 31 -1.54 -1.92 1.07
CA TYR A 31 -2.87 -1.83 1.67
C TYR A 31 -2.75 -1.63 3.18
N SER A 32 -3.03 -0.40 3.64
CA SER A 32 -2.90 0.01 5.04
C SER A 32 -4.22 0.04 5.80
N ILE A 33 -5.31 -0.40 5.19
CA ILE A 33 -6.68 -0.38 5.74
C ILE A 33 -7.27 1.05 5.79
N GLY A 34 -6.49 2.06 5.48
CA GLY A 34 -6.92 3.45 5.49
C GLY A 34 -7.78 3.82 4.28
N LYS A 35 -8.29 5.04 4.31
CA LYS A 35 -9.15 5.60 3.28
C LYS A 35 -8.51 5.54 1.88
N ASP A 36 -7.27 5.99 1.78
CA ASP A 36 -6.58 6.08 0.48
C ASP A 36 -6.29 4.69 -0.10
N SER A 37 -5.88 3.74 0.72
CA SER A 37 -5.64 2.38 0.24
C SER A 37 -6.94 1.66 -0.13
N SER A 38 -8.05 1.98 0.52
CA SER A 38 -9.36 1.43 0.18
C SER A 38 -9.84 1.95 -1.18
N VAL A 39 -9.65 3.24 -1.45
CA VAL A 39 -9.95 3.83 -2.76
C VAL A 39 -9.08 3.20 -3.84
N LEU A 40 -7.80 3.04 -3.56
CA LEU A 40 -6.86 2.45 -4.50
C LEU A 40 -7.24 1.01 -4.84
N LEU A 41 -7.65 0.24 -3.84
CA LEU A 41 -8.11 -1.14 -4.06
C LEU A 41 -9.36 -1.16 -4.94
N HIS A 42 -10.30 -0.25 -4.71
CA HIS A 42 -11.50 -0.13 -5.53
C HIS A 42 -11.15 0.19 -6.99
N LEU A 43 -10.23 1.11 -7.20
CA LEU A 43 -9.76 1.46 -8.55
C LEU A 43 -9.08 0.28 -9.23
N ALA A 44 -8.30 -0.51 -8.48
CA ALA A 44 -7.65 -1.69 -9.02
C ALA A 44 -8.67 -2.74 -9.45
N LYS A 45 -9.73 -2.94 -8.67
CA LYS A 45 -10.82 -3.85 -9.05
C LYS A 45 -11.47 -3.40 -10.36
N LYS A 46 -11.73 -2.11 -10.52
CA LYS A 46 -12.29 -1.55 -11.75
C LYS A 46 -11.35 -1.68 -12.94
N ALA A 47 -10.05 -1.44 -12.71
CA ALA A 47 -9.05 -1.44 -13.76
C ALA A 47 -8.95 -2.79 -14.47
N PHE A 48 -9.16 -3.88 -13.76
CA PHE A 48 -8.96 -5.23 -14.28
C PHE A 48 -10.26 -6.04 -14.42
N TYR A 49 -11.40 -5.47 -14.04
CA TYR A 49 -12.69 -6.14 -14.18
C TYR A 49 -12.91 -6.60 -15.63
N PRO A 50 -13.41 -7.82 -15.89
CA PRO A 50 -13.89 -8.82 -14.92
C PRO A 50 -12.82 -9.77 -14.40
N ALA A 51 -11.57 -9.58 -14.75
CA ALA A 51 -10.46 -10.39 -14.27
C ALA A 51 -10.10 -10.03 -12.82
N PRO A 52 -9.49 -10.96 -12.06
CA PRO A 52 -8.97 -10.62 -10.74
C PRO A 52 -7.79 -9.65 -10.87
N ILE A 53 -7.48 -8.96 -9.76
CA ILE A 53 -6.33 -8.06 -9.70
C ILE A 53 -5.07 -8.90 -9.91
N PRO A 54 -4.20 -8.52 -10.89
CA PRO A 54 -3.07 -9.37 -11.28
C PRO A 54 -1.85 -9.28 -10.35
N PHE A 55 -1.91 -8.45 -9.31
CA PHE A 55 -0.80 -8.33 -8.36
C PHE A 55 -1.33 -8.49 -6.93
N PRO A 56 -0.46 -8.92 -6.00
CA PRO A 56 -0.88 -9.10 -4.60
C PRO A 56 -0.94 -7.76 -3.86
N LEU A 57 -1.56 -7.81 -2.69
CA LEU A 57 -1.60 -6.70 -1.73
C LEU A 57 -0.56 -6.97 -0.64
N LEU A 58 0.02 -5.92 -0.08
CA LEU A 58 0.97 -6.01 1.02
C LEU A 58 0.51 -5.11 2.16
N HIS A 59 0.36 -5.69 3.34
CA HIS A 59 0.06 -4.97 4.57
C HIS A 59 1.26 -5.06 5.50
N ILE A 60 1.76 -3.90 5.92
CA ILE A 60 2.81 -3.83 6.93
C ILE A 60 2.12 -3.74 8.28
N ASP A 61 2.25 -4.80 9.07
CA ASP A 61 1.65 -4.87 10.39
C ASP A 61 2.61 -4.29 11.42
N THR A 62 2.21 -3.18 12.03
CA THR A 62 3.01 -2.51 13.05
C THR A 62 2.80 -3.08 14.45
N THR A 63 1.93 -4.08 14.58
CA THR A 63 1.52 -4.75 15.82
C THR A 63 0.65 -3.90 16.76
N TRP A 64 0.45 -2.62 16.45
CA TRP A 64 -0.38 -1.70 17.25
C TRP A 64 -1.70 -1.38 16.56
N LYS A 65 -2.42 -2.44 16.14
CA LYS A 65 -3.72 -2.32 15.49
C LYS A 65 -4.78 -3.08 16.25
N PHE A 66 -6.01 -2.60 16.17
CA PHE A 66 -7.15 -3.28 16.80
C PHE A 66 -7.50 -4.56 16.02
N ARG A 67 -8.01 -5.55 16.76
CA ARG A 67 -8.43 -6.83 16.17
C ARG A 67 -9.48 -6.62 15.08
N GLU A 68 -10.39 -5.69 15.27
CA GLU A 68 -11.44 -5.37 14.32
C GLU A 68 -10.88 -4.86 13.00
N MET A 69 -9.78 -4.13 13.03
CA MET A 69 -9.10 -3.67 11.82
C MET A 69 -8.51 -4.82 11.03
N ILE A 70 -7.94 -5.80 11.72
CA ILE A 70 -7.36 -6.99 11.11
C ILE A 70 -8.47 -7.84 10.45
N SER A 71 -9.59 -8.04 11.16
CA SER A 71 -10.73 -8.77 10.62
C SER A 71 -11.31 -8.08 9.39
N PHE A 72 -11.46 -6.77 9.45
CA PHE A 72 -11.94 -5.97 8.33
C PHE A 72 -11.01 -6.09 7.12
N ARG A 73 -9.70 -6.00 7.35
CA ARG A 73 -8.70 -6.19 6.30
C ARG A 73 -8.90 -7.53 5.59
N ASP A 74 -9.00 -8.60 6.36
CA ASP A 74 -9.11 -9.95 5.80
C ASP A 74 -10.40 -10.12 5.00
N GLU A 75 -11.51 -9.57 5.47
CA GLU A 75 -12.79 -9.60 4.76
C GLU A 75 -12.71 -8.84 3.42
N VAL A 76 -12.15 -7.64 3.44
CA VAL A 76 -12.05 -6.79 2.25
C VAL A 76 -11.16 -7.44 1.19
N VAL A 77 -10.04 -8.00 1.61
CA VAL A 77 -9.10 -8.67 0.70
C VAL A 77 -9.72 -9.93 0.09
N ALA A 78 -10.41 -10.73 0.91
CA ALA A 78 -11.10 -11.93 0.43
C ALA A 78 -12.19 -11.57 -0.58
N GLU A 79 -12.98 -10.54 -0.29
CA GLU A 79 -14.04 -10.06 -1.17
C GLU A 79 -13.48 -9.56 -2.50
N ALA A 80 -12.32 -8.93 -2.48
CA ALA A 80 -11.64 -8.45 -3.69
C ALA A 80 -11.02 -9.58 -4.52
N GLY A 81 -10.92 -10.78 -3.96
CA GLY A 81 -10.28 -11.91 -4.63
C GLY A 81 -8.79 -11.74 -4.79
N ALA A 82 -8.16 -10.92 -3.95
CA ALA A 82 -6.74 -10.61 -4.03
C ALA A 82 -5.95 -11.45 -3.03
N LYS A 83 -4.67 -11.68 -3.37
CA LYS A 83 -3.74 -12.34 -2.46
C LYS A 83 -3.14 -11.29 -1.53
N LEU A 84 -3.05 -11.59 -0.25
CA LEU A 84 -2.50 -10.67 0.74
C LEU A 84 -1.22 -11.23 1.35
N PHE A 85 -0.17 -10.42 1.35
CA PHE A 85 1.05 -10.66 2.13
C PHE A 85 1.03 -9.72 3.33
N VAL A 86 1.30 -10.26 4.52
CA VAL A 86 1.41 -9.48 5.74
C VAL A 86 2.84 -9.58 6.23
N HIS A 87 3.47 -8.46 6.49
CA HIS A 87 4.86 -8.43 6.96
C HIS A 87 4.98 -7.58 8.21
N THR A 88 5.76 -8.07 9.16
CA THR A 88 6.08 -7.37 10.41
C THR A 88 7.59 -7.34 10.57
N ASN A 89 8.16 -6.23 11.01
CA ASN A 89 9.56 -6.17 11.36
C ASN A 89 9.76 -6.86 12.73
N LYS A 90 10.08 -8.14 12.70
CA LYS A 90 10.25 -8.95 13.91
C LYS A 90 11.38 -8.46 14.78
N GLU A 91 12.45 -7.94 14.20
CA GLU A 91 13.57 -7.37 14.92
C GLU A 91 13.12 -6.12 15.69
N GLY A 92 12.30 -5.29 15.08
CA GLY A 92 11.72 -4.12 15.74
C GLY A 92 10.85 -4.51 16.92
N VAL A 93 10.04 -5.56 16.77
CA VAL A 93 9.21 -6.07 17.87
C VAL A 93 10.10 -6.60 19.00
N ALA A 94 11.12 -7.38 18.67
CA ALA A 94 12.05 -7.96 19.64
C ALA A 94 12.82 -6.89 20.39
N SER A 95 13.10 -5.74 19.75
CA SER A 95 13.78 -4.62 20.39
C SER A 95 12.87 -3.77 21.29
N GLY A 96 11.58 -4.08 21.34
CA GLY A 96 10.61 -3.34 22.13
C GLY A 96 10.10 -2.06 21.50
N ALA A 97 10.22 -1.91 20.18
CA ALA A 97 9.73 -0.72 19.49
C ALA A 97 8.23 -0.55 19.70
N ASN A 98 7.81 0.63 20.16
CA ASN A 98 6.41 0.96 20.36
C ASN A 98 6.22 2.48 20.25
N PRO A 99 4.98 2.95 19.95
CA PRO A 99 4.75 4.38 19.71
C PRO A 99 4.90 5.26 20.95
N PHE A 100 4.89 4.67 22.14
CA PHE A 100 4.91 5.44 23.40
C PHE A 100 6.33 5.71 23.91
N THR A 101 7.22 4.72 23.86
CA THR A 101 8.57 4.83 24.43
C THR A 101 9.66 5.07 23.40
N THR A 102 9.48 4.59 22.17
CA THR A 102 10.48 4.74 21.10
C THR A 102 10.44 6.12 20.44
N GLY A 103 9.28 6.78 20.51
CA GLY A 103 9.02 8.02 19.77
C GLY A 103 8.39 7.73 18.42
N ILE A 104 7.47 8.60 18.02
CA ILE A 104 6.63 8.38 16.82
C ILE A 104 7.47 8.25 15.54
N SER A 105 8.43 9.14 15.34
CA SER A 105 9.27 9.13 14.11
C SER A 105 10.11 7.87 14.01
N GLU A 106 10.77 7.49 15.08
CA GLU A 106 11.63 6.30 15.10
C GLU A 106 10.81 5.02 15.01
N TYR A 107 9.66 4.98 15.70
CA TYR A 107 8.74 3.86 15.61
C TYR A 107 8.25 3.66 14.19
N THR A 108 7.87 4.75 13.52
CA THR A 108 7.42 4.71 12.12
C THR A 108 8.54 4.23 11.20
N ARG A 109 9.75 4.71 11.41
CA ARG A 109 10.91 4.26 10.63
C ARG A 109 11.12 2.75 10.78
N ILE A 110 11.15 2.26 12.01
CA ILE A 110 11.40 0.84 12.31
C ILE A 110 10.27 -0.06 11.81
N MET A 111 9.04 0.26 12.17
CA MET A 111 7.91 -0.65 11.96
C MET A 111 7.22 -0.49 10.61
N LYS A 112 7.46 0.59 9.89
CA LYS A 112 6.89 0.81 8.57
C LYS A 112 7.94 0.88 7.47
N THR A 113 8.85 1.82 7.54
CA THR A 113 9.83 2.05 6.46
C THR A 113 10.80 0.89 6.31
N VAL A 114 11.41 0.46 7.41
CA VAL A 114 12.34 -0.68 7.39
C VAL A 114 11.58 -1.97 7.06
N ALA A 115 10.40 -2.15 7.64
CA ALA A 115 9.56 -3.31 7.36
C ALA A 115 9.16 -3.41 5.90
N LEU A 116 8.81 -2.29 5.28
CA LEU A 116 8.48 -2.26 3.85
C LEU A 116 9.66 -2.70 3.00
N ARG A 117 10.85 -2.18 3.29
CA ARG A 117 12.07 -2.57 2.57
C ARG A 117 12.34 -4.06 2.73
N GLN A 118 12.20 -4.60 3.95
CA GLN A 118 12.35 -6.02 4.20
C GLN A 118 11.38 -6.85 3.36
N ALA A 119 10.12 -6.45 3.31
CA ALA A 119 9.09 -7.18 2.57
C ALA A 119 9.35 -7.16 1.06
N LEU A 120 9.74 -6.01 0.52
CA LEU A 120 10.04 -5.89 -0.91
C LEU A 120 11.23 -6.77 -1.29
N ASP A 121 12.26 -6.79 -0.46
CA ASP A 121 13.46 -7.60 -0.71
C ASP A 121 13.16 -9.10 -0.57
N GLU A 122 12.45 -9.47 0.49
CA GLU A 122 12.13 -10.87 0.79
C GLU A 122 11.30 -11.53 -0.31
N HIS A 123 10.31 -10.82 -0.83
CA HIS A 123 9.41 -11.36 -1.85
C HIS A 123 9.84 -11.03 -3.28
N GLY A 124 10.86 -10.20 -3.44
CA GLY A 124 11.37 -9.83 -4.75
C GLY A 124 10.43 -8.94 -5.56
N PHE A 125 9.63 -8.12 -4.90
CA PHE A 125 8.76 -7.17 -5.58
C PHE A 125 9.59 -6.08 -6.27
N ASP A 126 9.25 -5.77 -7.51
CA ASP A 126 9.98 -4.78 -8.30
C ASP A 126 9.26 -3.43 -8.40
N ALA A 127 8.02 -3.34 -7.92
CA ALA A 127 7.26 -2.09 -7.86
C ALA A 127 6.30 -2.12 -6.70
N ALA A 128 6.16 -1.00 -6.00
CA ALA A 128 5.18 -0.84 -4.92
C ALA A 128 4.22 0.28 -5.31
N ILE A 129 2.93 -0.04 -5.32
CA ILE A 129 1.87 0.91 -5.67
C ILE A 129 1.29 1.48 -4.38
N GLY A 130 1.33 2.80 -4.25
CA GLY A 130 0.80 3.50 -3.09
C GLY A 130 -0.21 4.57 -3.49
N GLY A 131 -1.17 4.83 -2.61
CA GLY A 131 -2.22 5.80 -2.84
C GLY A 131 -1.98 7.12 -2.10
N SER A 132 -0.86 7.77 -2.35
CA SER A 132 -0.55 9.05 -1.72
C SER A 132 -0.71 10.21 -2.69
N ARG A 133 -0.98 11.39 -2.14
CA ARG A 133 -1.02 12.63 -2.91
C ARG A 133 0.13 13.53 -2.52
N ARG A 134 0.63 14.30 -3.49
CA ARG A 134 1.77 15.20 -3.27
C ARG A 134 1.49 16.28 -2.24
N ASP A 135 0.23 16.69 -2.12
CA ASP A 135 -0.16 17.78 -1.23
C ASP A 135 -0.49 17.35 0.21
N GLU A 136 -0.42 16.05 0.50
CA GLU A 136 -0.71 15.54 1.84
C GLU A 136 0.39 15.84 2.86
N GLU A 137 1.64 15.77 2.43
CA GLU A 137 2.80 15.98 3.29
C GLU A 137 3.93 16.66 2.52
N LYS A 138 4.73 17.48 3.20
CA LYS A 138 5.91 18.09 2.61
C LYS A 138 6.91 17.08 2.06
N SER A 139 7.10 15.97 2.76
CA SER A 139 8.01 14.91 2.35
C SER A 139 7.60 14.25 1.03
N ARG A 140 6.32 14.37 0.65
CA ARG A 140 5.77 13.81 -0.58
C ARG A 140 5.62 14.83 -1.70
N ALA A 141 5.99 16.09 -1.46
CA ALA A 141 5.83 17.15 -2.45
C ALA A 141 6.61 16.90 -3.74
N LYS A 142 7.68 16.10 -3.68
CA LYS A 142 8.50 15.75 -4.83
C LYS A 142 8.17 14.40 -5.44
N GLU A 143 7.17 13.71 -4.93
CA GLU A 143 6.80 12.40 -5.47
C GLU A 143 6.22 12.51 -6.88
N ARG A 144 6.50 11.52 -7.68
CA ARG A 144 6.05 11.39 -9.06
C ARG A 144 5.14 10.18 -9.18
N ILE A 145 4.43 10.07 -10.30
CA ILE A 145 3.61 8.89 -10.59
C ILE A 145 4.50 7.64 -10.55
N PHE A 146 5.63 7.67 -11.24
CA PHE A 146 6.64 6.61 -11.16
C PHE A 146 7.93 7.20 -10.59
N SER A 147 8.47 6.54 -9.58
CA SER A 147 9.65 7.00 -8.87
C SER A 147 10.57 5.81 -8.65
N VAL A 148 11.85 5.94 -9.03
CA VAL A 148 12.83 4.89 -8.79
C VAL A 148 13.47 5.12 -7.42
N ARG A 149 13.51 4.09 -6.61
CA ARG A 149 14.07 4.15 -5.25
C ARG A 149 15.15 3.09 -5.10
N ASP A 150 16.26 3.52 -4.55
CA ASP A 150 17.39 2.63 -4.27
C ASP A 150 17.26 1.94 -2.92
#